data_bc6dcfcff60e07a3722db23ca0e1b9fd
#
_entry.id   bc6dcfcff60e07a3722db23ca0e1b9fd
#
_cell.length_a   1.000
_cell.length_b   1.000
_cell.length_c   1.000
_cell.angle_alpha   90.00
_cell.angle_beta   90.00
_cell.angle_gamma   90.00
#
_symmetry.space_group_name_H-M   'P 1'
#
loop_
_entity.id
_entity.type
_entity.pdbx_description
1 polymer ?
#
loop_
_entity_poly.entity_id
_entity_poly.type
_entity_poly.pdbx_seq_one_letter_code
_entity_poly.pdbx_strand_id
1 'polypeptide(L)'
;VIPDQLFLTGEATEGGSDLENACVGRRTGDGEFTFYQQLEAGKGFTFASSKGDDRTTYTVVNGVLDDQSAEPATIDRSGVYRIKLDLNVRGITFEHIDRVEFNFAPRTEDNGNMEYIGNGCWKFSDYNVKFREESWGLDQRYNFHPVFDGVTYVWAGTKGNDSSPSALSGAEYYILTENLFTGDAYGPEKFKFHSDFNGKKVDITLIMSGDVENCTHVIEIVG
;
A
#
# COMPACT_ATOMS: atom_id res chain seq x y z
N VAL A 1 -9.48 -11.64 23.72
CA VAL A 1 -8.91 -10.27 23.86
C VAL A 1 -8.40 -9.84 22.49
N ILE A 2 -8.79 -8.66 22.06
CA ILE A 2 -8.30 -8.08 20.79
C ILE A 2 -6.84 -7.64 21.00
N PRO A 3 -5.88 -8.10 20.18
CA PRO A 3 -4.49 -7.70 20.30
C PRO A 3 -4.27 -6.27 19.80
N ASP A 4 -3.25 -5.60 20.34
CA ASP A 4 -2.82 -4.27 19.87
C ASP A 4 -2.02 -4.34 18.57
N GLN A 5 -1.39 -5.47 18.30
CA GLN A 5 -0.59 -5.75 17.11
C GLN A 5 -0.97 -7.09 16.51
N LEU A 6 -0.73 -7.23 15.21
CA LEU A 6 -0.89 -8.49 14.50
C LEU A 6 0.27 -8.66 13.52
N PHE A 7 0.81 -9.86 13.44
CA PHE A 7 1.98 -10.21 12.64
C PHE A 7 1.62 -11.32 11.66
N LEU A 8 2.04 -11.21 10.42
CA LEU A 8 1.88 -12.23 9.39
C LEU A 8 3.22 -12.94 9.16
N THR A 9 3.24 -14.25 9.30
CA THR A 9 4.42 -15.10 9.19
C THR A 9 4.11 -16.43 8.50
N GLY A 10 5.12 -17.12 8.01
CA GLY A 10 5.01 -18.42 7.38
C GLY A 10 5.84 -18.52 6.10
N GLU A 11 6.04 -19.73 5.61
CA GLU A 11 6.83 -19.98 4.40
C GLU A 11 6.31 -19.26 3.15
N ALA A 12 5.03 -18.93 3.12
CA ALA A 12 4.40 -18.18 2.04
C ALA A 12 4.81 -16.71 2.00
N THR A 13 5.29 -16.16 3.12
CA THR A 13 5.55 -14.73 3.30
C THR A 13 6.98 -14.34 2.95
N GLU A 14 7.22 -13.05 2.72
CA GLU A 14 8.55 -12.50 2.43
C GLU A 14 9.53 -12.69 3.59
N GLY A 15 9.04 -12.63 4.83
CA GLY A 15 9.84 -12.82 6.05
C GLY A 15 10.06 -14.30 6.42
N GLY A 16 9.38 -15.23 5.74
CA GLY A 16 9.43 -16.64 6.09
C GLY A 16 8.77 -16.96 7.43
N SER A 17 9.15 -18.09 8.03
CA SER A 17 8.54 -18.60 9.27
C SER A 17 9.14 -18.02 10.55
N ASP A 18 10.18 -17.19 10.44
CA ASP A 18 10.79 -16.51 11.59
C ASP A 18 9.92 -15.31 12.00
N LEU A 19 9.37 -15.36 13.22
CA LEU A 19 8.54 -14.28 13.76
C LEU A 19 9.27 -12.95 13.89
N GLU A 20 10.60 -12.96 14.03
CA GLU A 20 11.36 -11.70 14.07
C GLU A 20 11.26 -10.93 12.75
N ASN A 21 11.13 -11.66 11.64
CA ASN A 21 10.98 -11.11 10.30
C ASN A 21 9.51 -11.00 9.85
N ALA A 22 8.56 -11.25 10.74
CA ALA A 22 7.14 -11.23 10.41
C ALA A 22 6.68 -9.83 9.94
N CYS A 23 5.80 -9.81 8.95
CA CYS A 23 5.17 -8.58 8.47
C CYS A 23 4.23 -8.02 9.54
N VAL A 24 4.34 -6.72 9.81
CA VAL A 24 3.48 -6.02 10.77
C VAL A 24 2.19 -5.59 10.08
N GLY A 25 1.06 -5.92 10.69
CA GLY A 25 -0.26 -5.44 10.27
C GLY A 25 -0.49 -3.99 10.74
N ARG A 26 -0.99 -3.15 9.85
CA ARG A 26 -1.48 -1.83 10.23
C ARG A 26 -2.82 -1.99 10.93
N ARG A 27 -2.94 -1.47 12.15
CA ARG A 27 -4.22 -1.37 12.84
C ARG A 27 -5.04 -0.25 12.18
N THR A 28 -6.18 -0.59 11.60
CA THR A 28 -7.09 0.33 10.89
C THR A 28 -8.34 0.64 11.69
N GLY A 29 -8.60 -0.15 12.73
CA GLY A 29 -9.72 0.01 13.63
C GLY A 29 -9.56 -0.86 14.88
N ASP A 30 -10.57 -0.87 15.74
CA ASP A 30 -10.56 -1.76 16.90
C ASP A 30 -10.77 -3.22 16.44
N GLY A 31 -9.71 -4.03 16.57
CA GLY A 31 -9.68 -5.40 16.06
C GLY A 31 -9.51 -5.52 14.55
N GLU A 32 -9.30 -4.43 13.84
CA GLU A 32 -9.13 -4.42 12.39
C GLU A 32 -7.67 -4.19 12.01
N PHE A 33 -7.17 -5.01 11.07
CA PHE A 33 -5.79 -4.96 10.59
C PHE A 33 -5.72 -5.09 9.07
N THR A 34 -4.77 -4.39 8.47
CA THR A 34 -4.47 -4.48 7.05
C THR A 34 -3.00 -4.78 6.82
N PHE A 35 -2.72 -5.74 5.94
CA PHE A 35 -1.39 -6.10 5.48
C PHE A 35 -1.28 -5.86 3.98
N TYR A 36 -0.09 -5.51 3.53
CA TYR A 36 0.34 -5.54 2.13
C TYR A 36 1.56 -6.44 2.05
N GLN A 37 1.42 -7.60 1.41
CA GLN A 37 2.46 -8.63 1.44
C GLN A 37 2.41 -9.49 0.19
N GLN A 38 3.56 -9.89 -0.30
CA GLN A 38 3.66 -10.96 -1.28
C GLN A 38 3.46 -12.31 -0.60
N LEU A 39 2.60 -13.14 -1.19
CA LEU A 39 2.36 -14.52 -0.76
C LEU A 39 2.68 -15.49 -1.89
N GLU A 40 3.29 -16.62 -1.54
CA GLU A 40 3.57 -17.72 -2.46
C GLU A 40 2.48 -18.80 -2.36
N ALA A 41 1.91 -19.17 -3.51
CA ALA A 41 0.85 -20.18 -3.58
C ALA A 41 1.32 -21.53 -3.04
N GLY A 42 0.42 -22.22 -2.34
CA GLY A 42 0.64 -23.56 -1.81
C GLY A 42 1.54 -23.64 -0.58
N LYS A 43 2.14 -22.53 -0.15
CA LYS A 43 2.88 -22.45 1.11
C LYS A 43 2.03 -21.92 2.25
N GLY A 44 2.38 -22.29 3.49
CA GLY A 44 1.62 -21.96 4.68
C GLY A 44 1.93 -20.58 5.24
N PHE A 45 0.91 -19.94 5.81
CA PHE A 45 1.04 -18.72 6.61
C PHE A 45 0.03 -18.67 7.74
N THR A 46 0.34 -17.89 8.76
CA THR A 46 -0.52 -17.64 9.94
C THR A 46 -0.38 -16.20 10.39
N PHE A 47 -1.29 -15.77 11.25
CA PHE A 47 -1.23 -14.47 11.93
C PHE A 47 -0.98 -14.71 13.42
N ALA A 48 -0.13 -13.90 14.04
CA ALA A 48 0.22 -13.99 15.45
C ALA A 48 -0.07 -12.66 16.17
N SER A 49 -0.66 -12.75 17.36
CA SER A 49 -1.00 -11.57 18.17
C SER A 49 0.21 -10.91 18.83
N SER A 50 1.31 -11.62 18.94
CA SER A 50 2.58 -11.13 19.46
C SER A 50 3.73 -11.97 18.91
N LYS A 51 4.97 -11.56 19.17
CA LYS A 51 6.18 -12.34 18.88
C LYS A 51 6.56 -13.25 20.09
N GLY A 52 5.88 -13.12 21.21
CA GLY A 52 6.13 -13.92 22.43
C GLY A 52 5.51 -15.32 22.39
N ASP A 53 5.82 -16.10 23.42
CA ASP A 53 5.33 -17.48 23.55
C ASP A 53 3.85 -17.57 23.96
N ASP A 54 3.31 -16.52 24.55
CA ASP A 54 1.90 -16.38 24.97
C ASP A 54 0.97 -15.91 23.84
N ARG A 55 1.46 -15.86 22.60
CA ARG A 55 0.70 -15.41 21.45
C ARG A 55 -0.49 -16.29 21.12
N THR A 56 -1.56 -15.65 20.65
CA THR A 56 -2.63 -16.34 19.93
C THR A 56 -2.25 -16.40 18.46
N THR A 57 -2.35 -17.58 17.86
CA THR A 57 -2.14 -17.80 16.42
C THR A 57 -3.49 -17.92 15.75
N TYR A 58 -3.68 -17.19 14.65
CA TYR A 58 -4.87 -17.29 13.81
C TYR A 58 -4.49 -17.85 12.45
N THR A 59 -5.35 -18.69 11.93
CA THR A 59 -5.31 -19.20 10.57
C THR A 59 -6.62 -18.91 9.83
N VAL A 60 -6.81 -19.47 8.65
CA VAL A 60 -8.05 -19.32 7.88
C VAL A 60 -8.64 -20.71 7.60
N VAL A 61 -9.82 -20.95 8.13
CA VAL A 61 -10.59 -22.19 7.92
C VAL A 61 -11.92 -21.84 7.30
N ASN A 62 -12.23 -22.42 6.14
CA ASN A 62 -13.49 -22.15 5.41
C ASN A 62 -13.76 -20.64 5.17
N GLY A 63 -12.71 -19.88 4.93
CA GLY A 63 -12.82 -18.43 4.61
C GLY A 63 -13.01 -17.51 5.82
N VAL A 64 -12.87 -18.02 7.04
CA VAL A 64 -12.95 -17.22 8.26
C VAL A 64 -11.72 -17.43 9.15
N LEU A 65 -11.42 -16.46 9.99
CA LEU A 65 -10.32 -16.55 10.95
C LEU A 65 -10.64 -17.59 12.04
N ASP A 66 -9.66 -18.42 12.33
CA ASP A 66 -9.75 -19.49 13.33
C ASP A 66 -8.50 -19.48 14.21
N ASP A 67 -8.71 -19.54 15.53
CA ASP A 67 -7.67 -19.57 16.57
C ASP A 67 -7.53 -20.95 17.24
N GLN A 68 -8.23 -21.96 16.72
CA GLN A 68 -8.22 -23.33 17.25
C GLN A 68 -7.49 -24.32 16.34
N SER A 69 -7.40 -24.03 15.04
CA SER A 69 -6.71 -24.89 14.09
C SER A 69 -5.20 -24.67 14.15
N ALA A 70 -4.45 -25.76 14.09
CA ALA A 70 -2.99 -25.75 13.98
C ALA A 70 -2.49 -25.70 12.51
N GLU A 71 -3.39 -25.92 11.55
CA GLU A 71 -3.03 -25.96 10.14
C GLU A 71 -2.88 -24.55 9.58
N PRO A 72 -1.73 -24.22 8.96
CA PRO A 72 -1.53 -22.93 8.32
C PRO A 72 -2.52 -22.70 7.17
N ALA A 73 -2.88 -21.46 6.94
CA ALA A 73 -3.60 -21.07 5.74
C ALA A 73 -2.70 -21.12 4.50
N THR A 74 -3.30 -21.33 3.34
CA THR A 74 -2.63 -21.28 2.04
C THR A 74 -3.42 -20.43 1.08
N ILE A 75 -2.77 -20.00 -0.02
CA ILE A 75 -3.41 -19.28 -1.10
C ILE A 75 -3.14 -19.99 -2.42
N ASP A 76 -4.08 -19.91 -3.38
CA ASP A 76 -3.98 -20.67 -4.64
C ASP A 76 -3.18 -19.94 -5.73
N ARG A 77 -3.03 -18.62 -5.62
CA ARG A 77 -2.35 -17.77 -6.60
C ARG A 77 -1.27 -16.94 -5.92
N SER A 78 -0.02 -17.11 -6.36
CA SER A 78 1.07 -16.23 -5.92
C SER A 78 0.88 -14.80 -6.38
N GLY A 79 1.28 -13.83 -5.54
CA GLY A 79 1.23 -12.42 -5.88
C GLY A 79 1.27 -11.53 -4.65
N VAL A 80 1.16 -10.23 -4.88
CA VAL A 80 1.03 -9.24 -3.80
C VAL A 80 -0.43 -9.09 -3.45
N TYR A 81 -0.73 -9.09 -2.16
CA TYR A 81 -2.09 -9.00 -1.64
C TYR A 81 -2.24 -7.86 -0.66
N ARG A 82 -3.41 -7.22 -0.70
CA ARG A 82 -3.95 -6.53 0.47
C ARG A 82 -4.80 -7.51 1.24
N ILE A 83 -4.44 -7.74 2.51
CA ILE A 83 -5.14 -8.66 3.40
C ILE A 83 -5.78 -7.84 4.49
N LYS A 84 -7.10 -7.89 4.61
CA LYS A 84 -7.86 -7.19 5.64
C LYS A 84 -8.46 -8.19 6.59
N LEU A 85 -8.25 -7.97 7.88
CA LEU A 85 -8.79 -8.79 8.96
C LEU A 85 -9.67 -7.94 9.87
N ASP A 86 -10.77 -8.55 10.31
CA ASP A 86 -11.62 -8.05 11.40
C ASP A 86 -11.80 -9.18 12.43
N LEU A 87 -11.10 -9.06 13.55
CA LEU A 87 -11.14 -10.06 14.63
C LEU A 87 -12.47 -10.09 15.37
N ASN A 88 -13.27 -9.02 15.30
CA ASN A 88 -14.57 -8.95 15.99
C ASN A 88 -15.60 -9.89 15.35
N VAL A 89 -15.53 -10.04 14.04
CA VAL A 89 -16.44 -10.90 13.26
C VAL A 89 -15.73 -12.08 12.61
N ARG A 90 -14.46 -12.32 12.96
CA ARG A 90 -13.60 -13.34 12.36
C ARG A 90 -13.51 -13.23 10.82
N GLY A 91 -13.63 -12.01 10.31
CA GLY A 91 -13.59 -11.71 8.88
C GLY A 91 -12.18 -11.63 8.35
N ILE A 92 -11.98 -12.13 7.13
CA ILE A 92 -10.74 -11.94 6.37
C ILE A 92 -11.05 -11.82 4.90
N THR A 93 -10.34 -10.92 4.22
CA THR A 93 -10.39 -10.77 2.77
C THR A 93 -9.00 -10.69 2.19
N PHE A 94 -8.82 -11.30 1.02
CA PHE A 94 -7.60 -11.26 0.23
C PHE A 94 -7.91 -10.58 -1.10
N GLU A 95 -7.28 -9.45 -1.36
CA GLU A 95 -7.42 -8.70 -2.61
C GLU A 95 -6.08 -8.77 -3.34
N HIS A 96 -6.04 -9.47 -4.49
CA HIS A 96 -4.83 -9.54 -5.31
C HIS A 96 -4.54 -8.19 -5.95
N ILE A 97 -3.32 -7.70 -5.78
CA ILE A 97 -2.86 -6.44 -6.38
C ILE A 97 -2.22 -6.78 -7.72
N ASP A 98 -2.95 -6.53 -8.80
CA ASP A 98 -2.49 -6.84 -10.15
C ASP A 98 -1.33 -5.94 -10.57
N ARG A 99 -1.43 -4.66 -10.21
CA ARG A 99 -0.41 -3.63 -10.41
C ARG A 99 -0.73 -2.38 -9.62
N VAL A 100 0.26 -1.52 -9.47
CA VAL A 100 0.10 -0.13 -9.02
C VAL A 100 0.72 0.77 -10.09
N GLU A 101 -0.04 1.72 -10.60
CA GLU A 101 0.40 2.65 -11.63
C GLU A 101 0.65 4.03 -11.02
N PHE A 102 1.80 4.63 -11.32
CA PHE A 102 2.02 6.05 -11.14
C PHE A 102 1.31 6.81 -12.27
N ASN A 103 0.51 7.81 -11.93
CA ASN A 103 -0.24 8.62 -12.87
C ASN A 103 0.11 10.11 -12.72
N PHE A 104 0.71 10.68 -13.76
CA PHE A 104 0.96 12.11 -13.87
C PHE A 104 -0.11 12.73 -14.77
N ALA A 105 -1.08 13.40 -14.16
CA ALA A 105 -2.29 13.86 -14.84
C ALA A 105 -2.03 14.74 -16.08
N PRO A 106 -1.09 15.71 -16.05
CA PRO A 106 -0.87 16.57 -17.22
C PRO A 106 -0.15 15.90 -18.38
N ARG A 107 0.48 14.75 -18.17
CA ARG A 107 1.28 14.02 -19.18
C ARG A 107 1.10 12.54 -19.03
N THR A 108 0.01 12.01 -19.56
CA THR A 108 -0.35 10.61 -19.42
C THR A 108 0.64 9.64 -20.10
N GLU A 109 1.46 10.14 -21.04
CA GLU A 109 2.57 9.41 -21.63
C GLU A 109 3.70 9.08 -20.60
N ASP A 110 3.73 9.78 -19.48
CA ASP A 110 4.69 9.55 -18.39
C ASP A 110 4.19 8.49 -17.40
N ASN A 111 2.94 8.04 -17.52
CA ASN A 111 2.37 7.04 -16.64
C ASN A 111 3.07 5.69 -16.79
N GLY A 112 3.18 4.95 -15.70
CA GLY A 112 3.80 3.64 -15.73
C GLY A 112 3.57 2.82 -14.46
N ASN A 113 3.77 1.52 -14.60
CA ASN A 113 3.68 0.61 -13.47
C ASN A 113 4.84 0.82 -12.51
N MET A 114 4.54 0.84 -11.23
CA MET A 114 5.51 0.84 -10.16
C MET A 114 6.00 -0.59 -9.90
N GLU A 115 7.27 -0.72 -9.56
CA GLU A 115 7.86 -1.99 -9.14
C GLU A 115 7.56 -2.27 -7.67
N TYR A 116 7.07 -3.48 -7.37
CA TYR A 116 6.97 -3.93 -5.98
C TYR A 116 8.36 -4.26 -5.46
N ILE A 117 8.80 -3.59 -4.40
CA ILE A 117 10.14 -3.73 -3.82
C ILE A 117 10.16 -4.47 -2.49
N GLY A 118 9.05 -5.08 -2.10
CA GLY A 118 8.92 -5.81 -0.84
C GLY A 118 8.32 -4.99 0.30
N ASN A 119 7.90 -5.69 1.34
CA ASN A 119 7.36 -5.12 2.59
C ASN A 119 6.28 -4.04 2.36
N GLY A 120 5.36 -4.31 1.45
CA GLY A 120 4.25 -3.39 1.13
C GLY A 120 4.68 -2.08 0.48
N CYS A 121 5.82 -2.05 -0.21
CA CYS A 121 6.36 -0.87 -0.86
C CYS A 121 6.43 -1.04 -2.38
N TRP A 122 6.14 0.04 -3.11
CA TRP A 122 6.28 0.13 -4.56
C TRP A 122 7.14 1.33 -4.93
N LYS A 123 7.92 1.19 -5.99
CA LYS A 123 8.85 2.23 -6.45
C LYS A 123 8.67 2.55 -7.93
N PHE A 124 8.66 3.83 -8.26
CA PHE A 124 8.77 4.36 -9.61
C PHE A 124 10.09 5.11 -9.71
N SER A 125 11.05 4.53 -10.42
CA SER A 125 12.45 4.98 -10.41
C SER A 125 12.76 5.90 -11.59
N ASP A 126 13.76 6.79 -11.40
CA ASP A 126 14.36 7.60 -12.43
C ASP A 126 13.39 8.49 -13.23
N TYR A 127 12.29 8.91 -12.61
CA TYR A 127 11.29 9.75 -13.27
C TYR A 127 11.79 11.19 -13.45
N ASN A 128 11.78 11.68 -14.69
CA ASN A 128 12.11 13.07 -14.98
C ASN A 128 10.86 13.94 -14.83
N VAL A 129 10.74 14.62 -13.71
CA VAL A 129 9.60 15.49 -13.42
C VAL A 129 9.64 16.71 -14.33
N LYS A 130 8.60 16.89 -15.13
CA LYS A 130 8.45 18.06 -16.00
C LYS A 130 7.02 18.55 -15.94
N PHE A 131 6.81 19.69 -15.27
CA PHE A 131 5.49 20.31 -15.20
C PHE A 131 5.02 20.73 -16.59
N ARG A 132 3.72 20.64 -16.80
CA ARG A 132 3.11 21.08 -18.05
C ARG A 132 2.66 22.52 -17.92
N GLU A 133 3.04 23.35 -18.90
CA GLU A 133 2.56 24.72 -19.00
C GLU A 133 1.14 24.72 -19.59
N GLU A 134 0.22 25.34 -18.88
CA GLU A 134 -1.17 25.55 -19.26
C GLU A 134 -1.47 27.05 -19.27
N SER A 135 -2.59 27.46 -19.87
CA SER A 135 -2.99 28.87 -19.91
C SER A 135 -3.21 29.52 -18.56
N TRP A 136 -3.46 28.70 -17.52
CA TRP A 136 -3.69 29.12 -16.13
C TRP A 136 -2.47 28.95 -15.22
N GLY A 137 -1.36 28.39 -15.70
CA GLY A 137 -0.14 28.14 -14.94
C GLY A 137 0.46 26.77 -15.17
N LEU A 138 1.31 26.32 -14.24
CA LEU A 138 1.95 25.01 -14.32
C LEU A 138 1.08 23.93 -13.69
N ASP A 139 0.89 22.83 -14.41
CA ASP A 139 0.22 21.63 -13.91
C ASP A 139 1.26 20.58 -13.46
N GLN A 140 1.14 20.14 -12.21
CA GLN A 140 2.06 19.21 -11.55
C GLN A 140 1.32 18.13 -10.75
N ARG A 141 0.06 17.82 -11.12
CA ARG A 141 -0.80 16.91 -10.37
C ARG A 141 -0.49 15.45 -10.67
N TYR A 142 -0.46 14.62 -9.63
CA TYR A 142 -0.24 13.18 -9.73
C TYR A 142 -1.04 12.42 -8.68
N ASN A 143 -1.24 11.14 -8.91
CA ASN A 143 -1.78 10.17 -7.98
C ASN A 143 -1.31 8.75 -8.37
N PHE A 144 -1.86 7.75 -7.70
CA PHE A 144 -1.52 6.35 -7.95
C PHE A 144 -2.80 5.55 -8.19
N HIS A 145 -2.74 4.61 -9.13
CA HIS A 145 -3.87 3.76 -9.48
C HIS A 145 -3.52 2.30 -9.19
N PRO A 146 -3.85 1.79 -7.98
CA PRO A 146 -3.79 0.36 -7.71
C PRO A 146 -4.94 -0.35 -8.41
N VAL A 147 -4.67 -1.56 -8.88
CA VAL A 147 -5.68 -2.45 -9.46
C VAL A 147 -5.78 -3.69 -8.59
N PHE A 148 -6.94 -3.89 -7.99
CA PHE A 148 -7.26 -5.04 -7.14
C PHE A 148 -8.24 -5.95 -7.87
N ASP A 149 -7.83 -7.18 -8.19
CA ASP A 149 -8.67 -8.15 -8.90
C ASP A 149 -9.40 -7.55 -10.13
N GLY A 150 -8.66 -6.77 -10.92
CA GLY A 150 -9.17 -6.10 -12.13
C GLY A 150 -9.92 -4.79 -11.90
N VAL A 151 -10.13 -4.37 -10.66
CA VAL A 151 -10.81 -3.11 -10.32
C VAL A 151 -9.80 -2.03 -9.97
N THR A 152 -9.87 -0.91 -10.67
CA THR A 152 -8.99 0.24 -10.46
C THR A 152 -9.52 1.14 -9.35
N TYR A 153 -8.64 1.49 -8.41
CA TYR A 153 -8.85 2.48 -7.36
C TYR A 153 -7.87 3.64 -7.52
N VAL A 154 -8.04 4.66 -6.71
CA VAL A 154 -7.13 5.81 -6.64
C VAL A 154 -6.58 5.93 -5.23
N TRP A 155 -5.25 5.97 -5.13
CA TRP A 155 -4.55 6.42 -3.93
C TRP A 155 -4.09 7.85 -4.14
N ALA A 156 -4.62 8.75 -3.35
CA ALA A 156 -4.45 10.17 -3.54
C ALA A 156 -4.42 10.92 -2.20
N GLY A 157 -4.22 12.24 -2.26
CA GLY A 157 -4.20 13.10 -1.09
C GLY A 157 -5.59 13.48 -0.59
N THR A 158 -5.64 13.91 0.66
CA THR A 158 -6.88 14.37 1.32
C THR A 158 -7.25 15.82 0.99
N LYS A 159 -6.29 16.62 0.52
CA LYS A 159 -6.48 18.07 0.31
C LYS A 159 -6.91 18.45 -1.10
N GLY A 160 -7.04 17.46 -2.00
CA GLY A 160 -7.38 17.71 -3.38
C GLY A 160 -6.27 18.39 -4.18
N ASN A 161 -6.58 18.73 -5.43
CA ASN A 161 -5.59 19.21 -6.40
C ASN A 161 -5.21 20.69 -6.27
N ASP A 162 -5.86 21.46 -5.40
CA ASP A 162 -5.59 22.89 -5.21
C ASP A 162 -4.49 23.19 -4.18
N SER A 163 -4.03 22.16 -3.47
CA SER A 163 -3.01 22.28 -2.44
C SER A 163 -1.66 21.73 -2.92
N SER A 164 -0.60 22.53 -2.76
CA SER A 164 0.78 22.10 -2.96
C SER A 164 1.45 21.85 -1.61
N PRO A 165 2.45 20.95 -1.53
CA PRO A 165 3.21 20.78 -0.30
C PRO A 165 4.04 22.04 -0.01
N SER A 166 4.20 22.36 1.27
CA SER A 166 5.03 23.47 1.73
C SER A 166 6.52 23.12 1.81
N ALA A 167 6.86 21.84 1.69
CA ALA A 167 8.22 21.31 1.73
C ALA A 167 8.35 20.08 0.84
N LEU A 168 9.58 19.76 0.43
CA LEU A 168 9.90 18.55 -0.36
C LEU A 168 9.52 17.26 0.34
N SER A 169 9.61 17.26 1.66
CA SER A 169 9.19 16.17 2.52
C SER A 169 8.32 16.73 3.65
N GLY A 170 7.30 16.00 4.02
CA GLY A 170 6.42 16.41 5.12
C GLY A 170 5.35 15.37 5.29
N ALA A 171 5.32 14.73 6.46
CA ALA A 171 4.57 13.51 6.67
C ALA A 171 3.08 13.63 6.31
N GLU A 172 2.42 14.71 6.72
CA GLU A 172 0.97 14.83 6.56
C GLU A 172 0.50 15.02 5.13
N TYR A 173 1.24 15.79 4.32
CA TYR A 173 0.83 16.07 2.95
C TYR A 173 0.79 14.81 2.08
N TYR A 174 1.73 13.90 2.30
CA TYR A 174 1.95 12.72 1.45
C TYR A 174 1.17 11.48 1.89
N ILE A 175 0.30 11.59 2.91
CA ILE A 175 -0.59 10.51 3.35
C ILE A 175 -1.58 10.17 2.25
N LEU A 176 -1.75 8.88 2.00
CA LEU A 176 -2.64 8.32 0.98
C LEU A 176 -4.04 8.06 1.55
N THR A 177 -5.05 8.44 0.77
CA THR A 177 -6.43 7.98 0.92
C THR A 177 -6.85 7.17 -0.29
N GLU A 178 -7.81 6.27 -0.13
CA GLU A 178 -8.30 5.42 -1.22
C GLU A 178 -9.70 5.85 -1.66
N ASN A 179 -9.88 5.98 -2.96
CA ASN A 179 -11.15 6.24 -3.61
C ASN A 179 -11.35 5.31 -4.81
N LEU A 180 -12.59 5.07 -5.21
CA LEU A 180 -12.89 4.36 -6.44
C LEU A 180 -12.54 5.24 -7.65
N PHE A 181 -11.89 4.64 -8.65
CA PHE A 181 -11.58 5.35 -9.89
C PHE A 181 -12.86 5.63 -10.70
N THR A 182 -13.14 6.90 -10.95
CA THR A 182 -14.34 7.36 -11.67
C THR A 182 -14.09 7.68 -13.15
N GLY A 183 -12.84 7.56 -13.60
CA GLY A 183 -12.44 7.93 -14.96
C GLY A 183 -12.12 9.40 -15.17
N ASP A 184 -12.28 10.25 -14.16
CA ASP A 184 -11.96 11.67 -14.25
C ASP A 184 -10.46 11.90 -14.00
N ALA A 185 -9.73 12.19 -15.09
CA ALA A 185 -8.30 12.51 -15.03
C ALA A 185 -7.99 13.80 -14.27
N TYR A 186 -8.97 14.67 -14.10
CA TYR A 186 -8.83 15.98 -13.46
C TYR A 186 -9.61 16.13 -12.14
N GLY A 187 -10.13 15.03 -11.61
CA GLY A 187 -10.85 15.01 -10.33
C GLY A 187 -10.02 15.51 -9.14
N PRO A 188 -10.67 15.76 -7.99
CA PRO A 188 -10.05 16.46 -6.86
C PRO A 188 -9.00 15.63 -6.10
N GLU A 189 -8.98 14.32 -6.29
CA GLU A 189 -8.10 13.43 -5.53
C GLU A 189 -6.72 13.33 -6.20
N LYS A 190 -5.90 14.35 -6.04
CA LYS A 190 -4.52 14.39 -6.54
C LYS A 190 -3.58 15.06 -5.55
N PHE A 191 -2.32 14.64 -5.64
CA PHE A 191 -1.21 15.39 -5.06
C PHE A 191 -0.69 16.40 -6.06
N LYS A 192 0.07 17.37 -5.60
CA LYS A 192 0.92 18.23 -6.43
C LYS A 192 2.38 18.02 -6.04
N PHE A 193 3.25 17.94 -7.04
CA PHE A 193 4.67 18.04 -6.77
C PHE A 193 5.02 19.41 -6.19
N HIS A 194 5.95 19.46 -5.24
CA HIS A 194 6.58 20.70 -4.84
C HIS A 194 7.33 21.31 -6.03
N SER A 195 7.35 22.64 -6.13
CA SER A 195 7.96 23.37 -7.26
C SER A 195 9.42 22.98 -7.54
N ASP A 196 10.17 22.65 -6.49
CA ASP A 196 11.61 22.33 -6.59
C ASP A 196 11.86 20.97 -7.28
N PHE A 197 10.84 20.13 -7.45
CA PHE A 197 10.97 18.90 -8.23
C PHE A 197 10.95 19.15 -9.75
N ASN A 198 10.47 20.31 -10.22
CA ASN A 198 10.39 20.57 -11.64
C ASN A 198 11.78 20.54 -12.29
N GLY A 199 11.95 19.74 -13.32
CA GLY A 199 13.22 19.53 -14.01
C GLY A 199 14.21 18.61 -13.27
N LYS A 200 13.77 17.94 -12.20
CA LYS A 200 14.59 16.97 -11.46
C LYS A 200 14.25 15.56 -11.84
N LYS A 201 15.23 14.67 -11.69
CA LYS A 201 15.04 13.23 -11.72
C LYS A 201 14.74 12.77 -10.30
N VAL A 202 13.68 11.97 -10.13
CA VAL A 202 13.22 11.51 -8.81
C VAL A 202 12.93 10.02 -8.79
N ASP A 203 13.04 9.45 -7.61
CA ASP A 203 12.41 8.17 -7.24
C ASP A 203 11.18 8.46 -6.39
N ILE A 204 10.08 7.77 -6.70
CA ILE A 204 8.82 7.85 -5.94
C ILE A 204 8.58 6.50 -5.30
N THR A 205 8.48 6.46 -3.96
CA THR A 205 8.26 5.22 -3.19
C THR A 205 6.96 5.30 -2.42
N LEU A 206 6.02 4.41 -2.73
CA LEU A 206 4.82 4.16 -1.92
C LEU A 206 5.19 3.26 -0.74
N ILE A 207 4.69 3.59 0.45
CA ILE A 207 4.93 2.84 1.69
C ILE A 207 3.56 2.50 2.28
N MET A 208 3.10 1.26 2.01
CA MET A 208 1.83 0.73 2.49
C MET A 208 2.03 -0.21 3.69
N SER A 209 3.28 -0.47 4.06
CA SER A 209 3.67 -1.31 5.20
C SER A 209 3.04 -0.86 6.51
N GLY A 210 2.72 -1.81 7.39
CA GLY A 210 2.30 -1.55 8.77
C GLY A 210 3.40 -1.02 9.70
N ASP A 211 4.66 -0.94 9.22
CA ASP A 211 5.78 -0.37 9.95
C ASP A 211 5.66 1.16 10.14
N VAL A 212 4.83 1.81 9.35
CA VAL A 212 4.53 3.25 9.46
C VAL A 212 3.06 3.46 9.84
N GLU A 213 2.78 4.56 10.54
CA GLU A 213 1.44 4.86 11.07
C GLU A 213 0.39 4.99 9.96
N ASN A 214 0.73 5.69 8.88
CA ASN A 214 -0.17 5.93 7.76
C ASN A 214 0.44 5.44 6.45
N CYS A 215 -0.41 4.95 5.54
CA CYS A 215 -0.02 4.76 4.15
C CYS A 215 0.44 6.10 3.59
N THR A 216 1.63 6.14 3.01
CA THR A 216 2.27 7.36 2.56
C THR A 216 3.17 7.12 1.35
N HIS A 217 3.80 8.18 0.86
CA HIS A 217 4.85 8.06 -0.15
C HIS A 217 5.95 9.09 0.07
N VAL A 218 7.09 8.81 -0.51
CA VAL A 218 8.29 9.65 -0.45
C VAL A 218 8.77 9.93 -1.88
N ILE A 219 9.22 11.14 -2.12
CA ILE A 219 9.83 11.56 -3.39
C ILE A 219 11.25 12.02 -3.09
N GLU A 220 12.23 11.38 -3.71
CA GLU A 220 13.65 11.65 -3.52
C GLU A 220 14.30 12.09 -4.83
N ILE A 221 15.05 13.19 -4.80
CA ILE A 221 15.84 13.62 -5.95
C ILE A 221 17.03 12.67 -6.10
N VAL A 222 17.21 12.11 -7.30
CA VAL A 222 18.28 11.17 -7.64
C VAL A 222 19.09 11.73 -8.82
N GLY A 223 20.39 11.88 -8.65
CA GLY A 223 21.34 12.35 -9.70
C GLY A 223 21.57 13.82 -9.72
#